data_f66b783acc5f25da59ee5ae9b84fe965
#
_entry.id   f66b783acc5f25da59ee5ae9b84fe965
#
_cell.length_a   1.000
_cell.length_b   1.000
_cell.length_c   1.000
_cell.angle_alpha   90.00
_cell.angle_beta   90.00
_cell.angle_gamma   90.00
#
_symmetry.space_group_name_H-M   'P 1'
#
loop_
_entity.id
_entity.type
_entity.pdbx_description
1 polymer ?
#
loop_
_entity_poly.entity_id
_entity_poly.type
_entity_poly.pdbx_seq_one_letter_code
_entity_poly.pdbx_strand_id
1 'polypeptide(L)'
;MKKHRLRNRLIVLFLLLAYVCAIVLPYARQPAVTAATIEGFTASDFYGDSDTGQRARIISDNGEALAERIRLISQAEEEIILSTFDFNADDSGKMLLAALLSASRRGVHVSLLVDGLAYATGILGNPWFQALTREENVELKVYNPLNPLKPWNLMGRLHDKYLIADRTAYILGGRNCYDFFLGDHDGYKNYDWDVLVCCEDAGAFPSLDQLLEYFRAVWALDECHAVGSGKEGKQEELLALYSRMQEEHADWFRPVDYKELTVPARRIRLVSNPIGPQVKEPVVFYTITELMEQAEESVSIHTPYILCDDWMLGQLADICISVPEVTMMTNSVANNGNPFGAMDYYANKEKLLGSGVGMLEYDSGVSYHGKCFTIDDRIAAVGSFNWDMRSAYLDTELMLVIDSPQLNRQLREAMGGYEQDALRVIDADSYDLAEGQTPQPLTPSKERRLKLLYYLAYWARFLM
;
A
#
# COMPACT_ATOMS: atom_id res chain seq x y z
N MET A 1 -29.87 35.96 -30.06
CA MET A 1 -28.49 35.52 -29.71
C MET A 1 -28.27 35.30 -28.23
N LYS A 2 -28.58 36.16 -27.28
CA LYS A 2 -28.34 35.97 -25.81
C LYS A 2 -29.08 34.74 -25.25
N LYS A 3 -30.35 34.49 -25.59
CA LYS A 3 -31.13 33.32 -25.12
C LYS A 3 -30.53 31.99 -25.59
N HIS A 4 -30.02 31.89 -26.81
CA HIS A 4 -29.37 30.66 -27.30
C HIS A 4 -28.04 30.39 -26.59
N ARG A 5 -27.24 31.44 -26.30
CA ARG A 5 -26.00 31.33 -25.54
C ARG A 5 -26.25 30.87 -24.10
N LEU A 6 -27.30 31.38 -23.44
CA LEU A 6 -27.67 30.98 -22.09
C LEU A 6 -28.12 29.50 -22.07
N ARG A 7 -29.00 29.08 -23.00
CA ARG A 7 -29.45 27.71 -23.14
C ARG A 7 -28.27 26.75 -23.36
N ASN A 8 -27.33 27.08 -24.25
CA ASN A 8 -26.16 26.24 -24.51
C ASN A 8 -25.25 26.13 -23.28
N ARG A 9 -25.05 27.22 -22.49
CA ARG A 9 -24.31 27.19 -21.24
C ARG A 9 -24.99 26.28 -20.21
N LEU A 10 -26.32 26.34 -20.10
CA LEU A 10 -27.08 25.48 -19.18
C LEU A 10 -26.98 23.98 -19.57
N ILE A 11 -27.02 23.69 -20.88
CA ILE A 11 -26.85 22.33 -21.39
C ILE A 11 -25.43 21.82 -21.06
N VAL A 12 -24.39 22.60 -21.31
CA VAL A 12 -23.01 22.23 -20.97
C VAL A 12 -22.85 22.00 -19.46
N LEU A 13 -23.41 22.90 -18.65
CA LEU A 13 -23.38 22.76 -17.19
C LEU A 13 -24.10 21.46 -16.74
N PHE A 14 -25.26 21.17 -17.30
CA PHE A 14 -26.00 19.95 -17.01
C PHE A 14 -25.21 18.69 -17.41
N LEU A 15 -24.57 18.69 -18.58
CA LEU A 15 -23.74 17.55 -19.03
C LEU A 15 -22.52 17.35 -18.14
N LEU A 16 -21.88 18.45 -17.71
CA LEU A 16 -20.75 18.39 -16.76
C LEU A 16 -21.20 17.83 -15.41
N LEU A 17 -22.34 18.30 -14.89
CA LEU A 17 -22.89 17.80 -13.63
C LEU A 17 -23.27 16.32 -13.73
N ALA A 18 -23.93 15.92 -14.81
CA ALA A 18 -24.28 14.52 -15.06
C ALA A 18 -23.02 13.63 -15.14
N TYR A 19 -21.94 14.13 -15.76
CA TYR A 19 -20.67 13.42 -15.84
C TYR A 19 -20.01 13.27 -14.47
N VAL A 20 -19.98 14.35 -13.67
CA VAL A 20 -19.48 14.28 -12.27
C VAL A 20 -20.32 13.33 -11.44
N CYS A 21 -21.65 13.38 -11.58
CA CYS A 21 -22.53 12.41 -10.92
C CYS A 21 -22.21 10.97 -11.32
N ALA A 22 -21.90 10.71 -12.59
CA ALA A 22 -21.54 9.38 -13.08
C ALA A 22 -20.18 8.90 -12.52
N ILE A 23 -19.26 9.81 -12.14
CA ILE A 23 -18.02 9.46 -11.43
C ILE A 23 -18.31 9.14 -9.95
N VAL A 24 -19.13 9.94 -9.28
CA VAL A 24 -19.24 9.96 -7.82
C VAL A 24 -20.31 9.00 -7.30
N LEU A 25 -21.51 9.01 -7.91
CA LEU A 25 -22.67 8.26 -7.39
C LEU A 25 -22.48 6.74 -7.26
N PRO A 26 -21.73 6.06 -8.15
CA PRO A 26 -21.49 4.62 -7.98
C PRO A 26 -20.82 4.24 -6.66
N TYR A 27 -20.06 5.16 -6.08
CA TYR A 27 -19.29 4.95 -4.86
C TYR A 27 -19.92 5.61 -3.61
N ALA A 28 -21.04 6.33 -3.77
CA ALA A 28 -21.67 7.07 -2.68
C ALA A 28 -22.37 6.18 -1.63
N ARG A 29 -22.56 4.91 -1.94
CA ARG A 29 -23.13 3.93 -1.02
C ARG A 29 -22.12 2.83 -0.77
N GLN A 30 -21.56 2.78 0.43
CA GLN A 30 -20.69 1.72 0.88
C GLN A 30 -21.50 0.46 1.16
N PRO A 31 -21.09 -0.71 0.63
CA PRO A 31 -21.72 -1.97 0.97
C PRO A 31 -21.38 -2.38 2.42
N ALA A 32 -22.35 -2.99 3.09
CA ALA A 32 -22.08 -3.66 4.35
C ALA A 32 -21.33 -4.97 4.12
N VAL A 33 -20.70 -5.48 5.16
CA VAL A 33 -20.12 -6.84 5.18
C VAL A 33 -21.24 -7.85 4.99
N THR A 34 -21.04 -8.81 4.09
CA THR A 34 -22.05 -9.84 3.79
C THR A 34 -22.07 -10.94 4.84
N ALA A 35 -23.21 -11.63 4.97
CA ALA A 35 -23.31 -12.81 5.83
C ALA A 35 -22.26 -13.89 5.47
N ALA A 36 -21.94 -14.04 4.20
CA ALA A 36 -20.95 -15.00 3.74
C ALA A 36 -19.53 -14.67 4.25
N THR A 37 -19.15 -13.39 4.27
CA THR A 37 -17.86 -12.94 4.83
C THR A 37 -17.84 -13.13 6.35
N ILE A 38 -18.94 -12.78 7.04
CA ILE A 38 -19.06 -12.97 8.48
C ILE A 38 -18.96 -14.45 8.87
N GLU A 39 -19.74 -15.31 8.25
CA GLU A 39 -19.75 -16.76 8.50
C GLU A 39 -18.44 -17.45 8.07
N GLY A 40 -17.74 -16.88 7.08
CA GLY A 40 -16.45 -17.37 6.58
C GLY A 40 -15.25 -16.94 7.42
N PHE A 41 -15.40 -15.99 8.34
CA PHE A 41 -14.32 -15.58 9.22
C PHE A 41 -14.12 -16.59 10.36
N THR A 42 -12.88 -17.00 10.55
CA THR A 42 -12.47 -17.86 11.66
C THR A 42 -11.10 -17.42 12.15
N ALA A 43 -11.01 -16.87 13.35
CA ALA A 43 -9.75 -16.35 13.90
C ALA A 43 -8.64 -17.42 13.95
N SER A 44 -8.98 -18.69 14.25
CA SER A 44 -8.00 -19.79 14.27
C SER A 44 -7.32 -20.04 12.92
N ASP A 45 -7.86 -19.56 11.81
CA ASP A 45 -7.22 -19.68 10.48
C ASP A 45 -5.94 -18.87 10.37
N PHE A 46 -5.76 -17.87 11.24
CA PHE A 46 -4.59 -17.00 11.29
C PHE A 46 -3.51 -17.51 12.24
N TYR A 47 -3.83 -18.50 13.06
CA TYR A 47 -2.91 -19.09 14.02
C TYR A 47 -2.46 -20.48 13.58
N GLY A 48 -1.21 -20.81 13.86
CA GLY A 48 -0.62 -22.13 13.58
C GLY A 48 -0.06 -22.78 14.85
N ASP A 49 -0.09 -24.12 14.89
CA ASP A 49 0.43 -24.89 16.02
C ASP A 49 1.92 -25.20 15.89
N SER A 50 2.46 -25.16 14.65
CA SER A 50 3.85 -25.54 14.34
C SER A 50 4.40 -24.73 13.18
N ASP A 51 5.72 -24.75 13.05
CA ASP A 51 6.44 -24.19 11.90
C ASP A 51 5.98 -24.87 10.60
N THR A 52 5.73 -24.04 9.58
CA THR A 52 5.27 -24.51 8.25
C THR A 52 6.38 -24.56 7.21
N GLY A 53 7.64 -24.29 7.58
CA GLY A 53 8.74 -24.09 6.65
C GLY A 53 8.72 -22.73 5.95
N GLN A 54 7.66 -21.94 6.09
CA GLN A 54 7.63 -20.55 5.62
C GLN A 54 8.35 -19.64 6.62
N ARG A 55 9.10 -18.72 6.09
CA ARG A 55 9.93 -17.79 6.87
C ARG A 55 9.75 -16.37 6.36
N ALA A 56 9.87 -15.40 7.26
CA ALA A 56 9.64 -14.00 6.91
C ALA A 56 10.65 -13.06 7.57
N ARG A 57 10.83 -11.87 6.99
CA ARG A 57 11.64 -10.79 7.51
C ARG A 57 10.98 -9.45 7.22
N ILE A 58 11.00 -8.54 8.20
CA ILE A 58 10.59 -7.14 8.00
C ILE A 58 11.71 -6.39 7.29
N ILE A 59 11.35 -5.58 6.31
CA ILE A 59 12.22 -4.61 5.63
C ILE A 59 11.69 -3.22 5.96
N SER A 60 12.41 -2.47 6.80
CA SER A 60 12.02 -1.14 7.27
C SER A 60 12.78 -0.01 6.56
N ASP A 61 14.00 -0.27 6.10
CA ASP A 61 14.87 0.70 5.45
C ASP A 61 14.61 0.79 3.93
N ASN A 62 14.61 2.00 3.37
CA ASN A 62 14.33 2.23 1.95
C ASN A 62 15.48 1.77 1.04
N GLY A 63 16.73 1.90 1.50
CA GLY A 63 17.92 1.41 0.78
C GLY A 63 17.94 -0.11 0.73
N GLU A 64 17.66 -0.77 1.86
CA GLU A 64 17.51 -2.21 1.95
C GLU A 64 16.35 -2.70 1.06
N ALA A 65 15.22 -1.97 1.03
CA ALA A 65 14.07 -2.33 0.22
C ALA A 65 14.38 -2.32 -1.30
N LEU A 66 15.21 -1.39 -1.76
CA LEU A 66 15.71 -1.38 -3.14
C LEU A 66 16.69 -2.54 -3.37
N ALA A 67 17.66 -2.72 -2.48
CA ALA A 67 18.68 -3.77 -2.58
C ALA A 67 18.07 -5.18 -2.68
N GLU A 68 17.08 -5.49 -1.83
CA GLU A 68 16.40 -6.78 -1.84
C GLU A 68 15.58 -7.02 -3.12
N ARG A 69 14.93 -5.99 -3.64
CA ARG A 69 14.23 -6.10 -4.94
C ARG A 69 15.21 -6.38 -6.08
N ILE A 70 16.33 -5.64 -6.13
CA ILE A 70 17.39 -5.88 -7.13
C ILE A 70 17.96 -7.30 -6.98
N ARG A 71 18.21 -7.76 -5.76
CA ARG A 71 18.71 -9.12 -5.47
C ARG A 71 17.75 -10.17 -6.00
N LEU A 72 16.47 -10.13 -5.64
CA LEU A 72 15.47 -11.09 -6.12
C LEU A 72 15.38 -11.10 -7.65
N ILE A 73 15.29 -9.92 -8.28
CA ILE A 73 15.22 -9.81 -9.75
C ILE A 73 16.50 -10.35 -10.41
N SER A 74 17.67 -10.07 -9.82
CA SER A 74 18.93 -10.52 -10.40
C SER A 74 19.15 -12.04 -10.33
N GLN A 75 18.55 -12.69 -9.33
CA GLN A 75 18.67 -14.13 -9.09
C GLN A 75 17.54 -14.95 -9.72
N ALA A 76 16.48 -14.31 -10.19
CA ALA A 76 15.38 -15.00 -10.85
C ALA A 76 15.84 -15.72 -12.12
N GLU A 77 15.35 -16.95 -12.32
CA GLU A 77 15.71 -17.85 -13.42
C GLU A 77 14.52 -18.13 -14.36
N GLU A 78 13.27 -18.08 -13.88
CA GLU A 78 12.08 -18.45 -14.62
C GLU A 78 11.10 -17.29 -14.79
N GLU A 79 10.61 -16.70 -13.69
CA GLU A 79 9.52 -15.74 -13.71
C GLU A 79 9.71 -14.62 -12.67
N ILE A 80 9.37 -13.41 -13.08
CA ILE A 80 9.21 -12.25 -12.19
C ILE A 80 7.81 -11.67 -12.37
N ILE A 81 7.10 -11.49 -11.25
CA ILE A 81 5.83 -10.77 -11.21
C ILE A 81 6.03 -9.53 -10.34
N LEU A 82 5.77 -8.34 -10.89
CA LEU A 82 5.79 -7.09 -10.15
C LEU A 82 4.45 -6.38 -10.31
N SER A 83 3.74 -6.18 -9.19
CA SER A 83 2.55 -5.35 -9.10
C SER A 83 2.83 -4.12 -8.27
N THR A 84 2.39 -2.95 -8.71
CA THR A 84 2.57 -1.70 -7.98
C THR A 84 1.53 -0.65 -8.37
N PHE A 85 1.11 0.17 -7.40
CA PHE A 85 0.24 1.32 -7.70
C PHE A 85 0.99 2.36 -8.55
N ASP A 86 2.19 2.76 -8.16
CA ASP A 86 2.97 3.80 -8.82
C ASP A 86 4.40 3.36 -9.12
N PHE A 87 4.87 3.67 -10.34
CA PHE A 87 6.19 3.34 -10.82
C PHE A 87 6.72 4.49 -11.69
N ASN A 88 7.73 5.19 -11.19
CA ASN A 88 8.35 6.32 -11.89
C ASN A 88 9.75 5.94 -12.43
N ALA A 89 10.14 6.54 -13.54
CA ALA A 89 11.50 6.37 -14.09
C ALA A 89 12.48 7.42 -13.52
N ASP A 90 12.48 7.59 -12.18
CA ASP A 90 13.50 8.31 -11.41
C ASP A 90 14.72 7.40 -11.14
N ASP A 91 15.56 7.70 -10.18
CA ASP A 91 16.80 6.94 -10.03
C ASP A 91 16.56 5.52 -9.55
N SER A 92 15.79 5.31 -8.48
CA SER A 92 15.43 3.95 -8.00
C SER A 92 14.59 3.20 -9.02
N GLY A 93 13.63 3.87 -9.64
CA GLY A 93 12.80 3.23 -10.67
C GLY A 93 13.59 2.80 -11.90
N LYS A 94 14.57 3.59 -12.36
CA LYS A 94 15.48 3.16 -13.44
C LYS A 94 16.34 1.98 -13.03
N MET A 95 16.79 1.90 -11.77
CA MET A 95 17.53 0.74 -11.25
C MET A 95 16.69 -0.54 -11.33
N LEU A 96 15.40 -0.46 -10.94
CA LEU A 96 14.46 -1.58 -11.09
C LEU A 96 14.24 -1.94 -12.56
N LEU A 97 14.02 -0.96 -13.44
CA LEU A 97 13.84 -1.18 -14.88
C LEU A 97 15.10 -1.83 -15.51
N ALA A 98 16.29 -1.41 -15.07
CA ALA A 98 17.57 -1.98 -15.52
C ALA A 98 17.71 -3.45 -15.09
N ALA A 99 17.35 -3.77 -13.85
CA ALA A 99 17.37 -5.14 -13.35
C ALA A 99 16.34 -6.03 -14.07
N LEU A 100 15.11 -5.55 -14.28
CA LEU A 100 14.06 -6.26 -15.04
C LEU A 100 14.45 -6.50 -16.49
N LEU A 101 15.05 -5.50 -17.17
CA LEU A 101 15.54 -5.65 -18.53
C LEU A 101 16.68 -6.68 -18.60
N SER A 102 17.61 -6.65 -17.63
CA SER A 102 18.68 -7.64 -17.55
C SER A 102 18.15 -9.06 -17.31
N ALA A 103 17.14 -9.22 -16.43
CA ALA A 103 16.49 -10.50 -16.18
C ALA A 103 15.78 -11.02 -17.44
N SER A 104 15.01 -10.18 -18.13
CA SER A 104 14.36 -10.53 -19.40
C SER A 104 15.37 -11.02 -20.43
N ARG A 105 16.53 -10.37 -20.56
CA ARG A 105 17.60 -10.80 -21.49
C ARG A 105 18.31 -12.08 -21.08
N ARG A 106 18.19 -12.51 -19.83
CA ARG A 106 18.59 -13.87 -19.42
C ARG A 106 17.56 -14.94 -19.78
N GLY A 107 16.38 -14.54 -20.26
CA GLY A 107 15.27 -15.42 -20.62
C GLY A 107 14.15 -15.49 -19.58
N VAL A 108 14.26 -14.75 -18.47
CA VAL A 108 13.24 -14.70 -17.42
C VAL A 108 11.96 -14.04 -17.94
N HIS A 109 10.82 -14.66 -17.71
CA HIS A 109 9.51 -14.06 -18.03
C HIS A 109 9.15 -12.95 -17.03
N VAL A 110 8.77 -11.77 -17.51
CA VAL A 110 8.48 -10.62 -16.66
C VAL A 110 7.04 -10.16 -16.87
N SER A 111 6.25 -10.26 -15.82
CA SER A 111 4.86 -9.76 -15.75
C SER A 111 4.80 -8.49 -14.89
N LEU A 112 4.41 -7.36 -15.49
CA LEU A 112 4.22 -6.09 -14.78
C LEU A 112 2.74 -5.73 -14.74
N LEU A 113 2.23 -5.43 -13.56
CA LEU A 113 0.88 -4.92 -13.34
C LEU A 113 0.95 -3.55 -12.68
N VAL A 114 0.41 -2.53 -13.33
CA VAL A 114 0.44 -1.15 -12.84
C VAL A 114 -0.95 -0.53 -12.86
N ASP A 115 -1.19 0.44 -11.99
CA ASP A 115 -2.45 1.19 -11.98
C ASP A 115 -2.61 2.09 -13.21
N GLY A 116 -3.87 2.27 -13.65
CA GLY A 116 -4.20 3.11 -14.81
C GLY A 116 -3.88 4.58 -14.65
N LEU A 117 -3.87 5.12 -13.43
CA LEU A 117 -3.48 6.49 -13.17
C LEU A 117 -1.97 6.65 -13.32
N ALA A 118 -1.19 5.80 -12.67
CA ALA A 118 0.28 5.80 -12.80
C ALA A 118 0.73 5.57 -14.24
N TYR A 119 0.07 4.65 -14.94
CA TYR A 119 0.32 4.45 -16.37
C TYR A 119 0.14 5.74 -17.18
N ALA A 120 -0.98 6.44 -16.99
CA ALA A 120 -1.30 7.65 -17.75
C ALA A 120 -0.36 8.83 -17.42
N THR A 121 0.13 8.92 -16.20
CA THR A 121 0.94 10.06 -15.72
C THR A 121 2.44 9.87 -15.83
N GLY A 122 2.96 8.63 -15.75
CA GLY A 122 4.39 8.34 -15.65
C GLY A 122 4.95 7.35 -16.67
N ILE A 123 4.10 6.40 -17.16
CA ILE A 123 4.57 5.25 -17.95
C ILE A 123 4.27 5.42 -19.45
N LEU A 124 3.08 5.92 -19.79
CA LEU A 124 2.64 6.06 -21.17
C LEU A 124 3.61 6.92 -22.00
N GLY A 125 4.22 6.31 -23.02
CA GLY A 125 5.17 6.97 -23.89
C GLY A 125 6.55 7.23 -23.29
N ASN A 126 6.79 6.84 -22.05
CA ASN A 126 8.07 7.00 -21.39
C ASN A 126 9.14 6.05 -21.99
N PRO A 127 10.28 6.56 -22.48
CA PRO A 127 11.27 5.75 -23.21
C PRO A 127 11.95 4.68 -22.34
N TRP A 128 11.99 4.82 -21.02
CA TRP A 128 12.55 3.83 -20.12
C TRP A 128 11.65 2.60 -20.02
N PHE A 129 10.34 2.79 -19.90
CA PHE A 129 9.37 1.69 -19.92
C PHE A 129 9.23 1.07 -21.32
N GLN A 130 9.33 1.89 -22.38
CA GLN A 130 9.34 1.36 -23.75
C GLN A 130 10.53 0.45 -24.01
N ALA A 131 11.69 0.72 -23.40
CA ALA A 131 12.86 -0.13 -23.46
C ALA A 131 12.56 -1.54 -22.93
N LEU A 132 11.85 -1.64 -21.80
CA LEU A 132 11.52 -2.92 -21.18
C LEU A 132 10.39 -3.65 -21.94
N THR A 133 9.31 -2.96 -22.29
CA THR A 133 8.14 -3.58 -22.97
C THR A 133 8.39 -3.95 -24.43
N ARG A 134 9.58 -3.70 -24.96
CA ARG A 134 10.03 -4.16 -26.27
C ARG A 134 10.50 -5.62 -26.26
N GLU A 135 10.94 -6.13 -25.12
CA GLU A 135 11.41 -7.51 -24.99
C GLU A 135 10.21 -8.48 -25.10
N GLU A 136 10.35 -9.58 -25.83
CA GLU A 136 9.25 -10.50 -26.17
C GLU A 136 8.70 -11.26 -24.96
N ASN A 137 9.51 -11.46 -23.92
CA ASN A 137 9.16 -12.13 -22.68
C ASN A 137 8.76 -11.15 -21.56
N VAL A 138 8.46 -9.91 -21.90
CA VAL A 138 7.92 -8.90 -20.96
C VAL A 138 6.48 -8.57 -21.32
N GLU A 139 5.59 -8.76 -20.37
CA GLU A 139 4.19 -8.35 -20.49
C GLU A 139 3.86 -7.27 -19.44
N LEU A 140 3.39 -6.12 -19.91
CA LEU A 140 2.86 -5.05 -19.08
C LEU A 140 1.35 -4.98 -19.23
N LYS A 141 0.61 -5.13 -18.13
CA LYS A 141 -0.82 -4.83 -18.07
C LYS A 141 -1.11 -3.63 -17.19
N VAL A 142 -2.15 -2.91 -17.57
CA VAL A 142 -2.66 -1.73 -16.88
C VAL A 142 -4.01 -2.06 -16.28
N TYR A 143 -4.10 -2.02 -14.95
CA TYR A 143 -5.37 -2.18 -14.24
C TYR A 143 -6.21 -0.91 -14.37
N ASN A 144 -7.45 -1.06 -14.83
CA ASN A 144 -8.44 -0.01 -14.96
C ASN A 144 -7.89 1.30 -15.57
N PRO A 145 -7.43 1.27 -16.84
CA PRO A 145 -6.94 2.46 -17.51
C PRO A 145 -7.98 3.60 -17.48
N LEU A 146 -7.51 4.84 -17.39
CA LEU A 146 -8.39 6.00 -17.39
C LEU A 146 -9.22 6.04 -18.68
N ASN A 147 -10.53 5.80 -18.56
CA ASN A 147 -11.46 5.82 -19.68
C ASN A 147 -12.57 6.83 -19.44
N PRO A 148 -12.52 8.02 -20.11
CA PRO A 148 -13.56 9.03 -19.96
C PRO A 148 -14.97 8.58 -20.38
N LEU A 149 -15.07 7.50 -21.15
CA LEU A 149 -16.37 6.93 -21.57
C LEU A 149 -16.97 5.97 -20.55
N LYS A 150 -16.18 5.58 -19.52
CA LYS A 150 -16.61 4.75 -18.39
C LYS A 150 -16.35 5.50 -17.06
N PRO A 151 -16.95 6.69 -16.84
CA PRO A 151 -16.66 7.52 -15.67
C PRO A 151 -16.95 6.81 -14.34
N TRP A 152 -17.87 5.85 -14.32
CA TRP A 152 -18.22 5.05 -13.13
C TRP A 152 -17.13 4.07 -12.66
N ASN A 153 -16.06 3.87 -13.43
CA ASN A 153 -14.92 3.03 -13.04
C ASN A 153 -13.71 3.86 -12.58
N LEU A 154 -13.74 5.20 -12.67
CA LEU A 154 -12.54 6.03 -12.50
C LEU A 154 -11.94 5.99 -11.11
N MET A 155 -12.71 5.68 -10.06
CA MET A 155 -12.26 5.80 -8.68
C MET A 155 -11.62 4.52 -8.11
N GLY A 156 -11.99 3.33 -8.58
CA GLY A 156 -11.38 2.08 -8.11
C GLY A 156 -10.00 1.88 -8.70
N ARG A 157 -8.96 1.76 -7.84
CA ARG A 157 -7.55 1.69 -8.25
C ARG A 157 -6.90 0.40 -7.80
N LEU A 158 -5.79 0.03 -8.45
CA LEU A 158 -4.86 -0.99 -7.99
C LEU A 158 -3.98 -0.37 -6.90
N HIS A 159 -4.06 -0.87 -5.67
CA HIS A 159 -3.19 -0.35 -4.60
C HIS A 159 -2.23 -1.39 -4.04
N ASP A 160 -2.16 -2.56 -4.67
CA ASP A 160 -1.26 -3.65 -4.31
C ASP A 160 0.20 -3.33 -4.64
N LYS A 161 1.13 -3.82 -3.81
CA LYS A 161 2.57 -3.68 -4.04
C LYS A 161 3.26 -4.97 -3.64
N TYR A 162 3.69 -5.75 -4.63
CA TYR A 162 4.45 -6.98 -4.40
C TYR A 162 5.39 -7.31 -5.57
N LEU A 163 6.44 -8.03 -5.25
CA LEU A 163 7.39 -8.62 -6.19
C LEU A 163 7.52 -10.12 -5.88
N ILE A 164 7.30 -10.96 -6.87
CA ILE A 164 7.53 -12.40 -6.80
C ILE A 164 8.69 -12.75 -7.73
N ALA A 165 9.65 -13.54 -7.25
CA ALA A 165 10.74 -14.08 -8.05
C ALA A 165 10.69 -15.60 -7.98
N ASP A 166 10.40 -16.24 -9.10
CA ASP A 166 10.20 -17.68 -9.24
C ASP A 166 9.19 -18.22 -8.19
N ARG A 167 9.44 -19.42 -7.69
CA ARG A 167 8.71 -19.95 -6.52
C ARG A 167 9.61 -19.99 -5.27
N THR A 168 10.54 -19.06 -5.15
CA THR A 168 11.55 -19.05 -4.09
C THR A 168 11.28 -18.04 -3.00
N ALA A 169 10.88 -16.83 -3.38
CA ALA A 169 10.61 -15.75 -2.45
C ALA A 169 9.69 -14.68 -3.07
N TYR A 170 9.06 -13.90 -2.19
CA TYR A 170 8.34 -12.69 -2.58
C TYR A 170 8.51 -11.58 -1.55
N ILE A 171 8.32 -10.33 -2.00
CA ILE A 171 8.20 -9.14 -1.17
C ILE A 171 6.78 -8.60 -1.33
N LEU A 172 6.11 -8.29 -0.21
CA LEU A 172 4.81 -7.62 -0.19
C LEU A 172 4.82 -6.52 0.88
N GLY A 173 4.23 -5.35 0.57
CA GLY A 173 4.18 -4.26 1.54
C GLY A 173 3.52 -2.99 1.01
N GLY A 174 3.93 -1.84 1.54
CA GLY A 174 3.35 -0.54 1.23
C GLY A 174 4.13 0.27 0.18
N ARG A 175 5.37 -0.13 -0.19
CA ARG A 175 6.27 0.68 -1.01
C ARG A 175 5.92 0.65 -2.50
N ASN A 176 5.79 1.83 -3.10
CA ASN A 176 5.77 2.02 -4.53
C ASN A 176 7.20 1.97 -5.12
N CYS A 177 7.30 1.94 -6.46
CA CYS A 177 8.56 1.74 -7.20
C CYS A 177 9.15 3.09 -7.66
N TYR A 178 9.59 3.95 -6.72
CA TYR A 178 10.27 5.22 -7.02
C TYR A 178 10.97 5.80 -5.78
N ASP A 179 11.76 6.88 -5.97
CA ASP A 179 12.71 7.45 -5.00
C ASP A 179 12.13 7.78 -3.63
N PHE A 180 10.84 8.15 -3.53
CA PHE A 180 10.25 8.45 -2.23
C PHE A 180 10.13 7.23 -1.31
N PHE A 181 10.18 6.02 -1.86
CA PHE A 181 10.01 4.77 -1.12
C PHE A 181 11.21 3.84 -1.17
N LEU A 182 12.09 4.00 -2.16
CA LEU A 182 13.20 3.10 -2.42
C LEU A 182 14.52 3.87 -2.53
N GLY A 183 15.59 3.24 -2.04
CA GLY A 183 16.91 3.84 -2.08
C GLY A 183 17.14 4.86 -0.96
N ASP A 184 18.40 5.26 -0.83
CA ASP A 184 18.81 6.31 0.13
C ASP A 184 19.04 7.62 -0.62
N HIS A 185 18.01 8.41 -0.74
CA HIS A 185 18.00 9.68 -1.45
C HIS A 185 17.87 10.85 -0.50
N ASP A 186 18.54 11.96 -0.83
CA ASP A 186 18.30 13.25 -0.20
C ASP A 186 16.93 13.82 -0.59
N GLY A 187 16.29 14.54 0.33
CA GLY A 187 15.02 15.23 0.08
C GLY A 187 13.80 14.51 0.64
N TYR A 188 12.65 14.68 -0.04
CA TYR A 188 11.39 14.09 0.43
C TYR A 188 11.41 12.58 0.30
N LYS A 189 11.05 11.89 1.38
CA LYS A 189 10.92 10.43 1.44
C LYS A 189 9.72 10.02 2.30
N ASN A 190 9.32 8.77 2.16
CA ASN A 190 8.35 8.12 3.02
C ASN A 190 9.01 6.91 3.70
N TYR A 191 8.76 6.74 4.98
CA TYR A 191 9.09 5.48 5.66
C TYR A 191 7.91 4.52 5.53
N ASP A 192 8.18 3.30 5.10
CA ASP A 192 7.15 2.28 4.87
C ASP A 192 7.70 0.89 5.24
N TRP A 193 6.85 -0.12 5.18
CA TRP A 193 7.17 -1.50 5.53
C TRP A 193 6.99 -2.43 4.35
N ASP A 194 7.89 -3.38 4.21
CA ASP A 194 7.72 -4.58 3.40
C ASP A 194 8.02 -5.82 4.24
N VAL A 195 7.48 -6.94 3.82
CA VAL A 195 7.83 -8.27 4.29
C VAL A 195 8.42 -9.06 3.13
N LEU A 196 9.62 -9.59 3.33
CA LEU A 196 10.17 -10.64 2.48
C LEU A 196 9.75 -11.98 3.07
N VAL A 197 9.19 -12.85 2.23
CA VAL A 197 8.79 -14.21 2.59
C VAL A 197 9.48 -15.20 1.68
N CYS A 198 10.02 -16.26 2.27
CA CYS A 198 10.59 -17.41 1.57
C CYS A 198 10.08 -18.73 2.19
N CYS A 199 10.37 -19.85 1.55
CA CYS A 199 10.03 -21.16 2.06
C CYS A 199 11.23 -22.09 1.99
N GLU A 200 11.45 -22.90 3.03
CA GLU A 200 12.51 -23.92 3.07
C GLU A 200 12.20 -25.09 2.12
N ASP A 201 10.92 -25.38 1.91
CA ASP A 201 10.43 -26.39 0.98
C ASP A 201 9.71 -25.73 -0.21
N ALA A 202 10.38 -25.70 -1.34
CA ALA A 202 9.84 -25.14 -2.58
C ALA A 202 8.57 -25.88 -3.09
N GLY A 203 8.29 -27.09 -2.60
CA GLY A 203 7.10 -27.87 -2.95
C GLY A 203 5.81 -27.44 -2.22
N ALA A 204 5.93 -26.74 -1.09
CA ALA A 204 4.79 -26.33 -0.25
C ALA A 204 4.95 -24.89 0.22
N PHE A 205 4.49 -23.94 -0.59
CA PHE A 205 4.56 -22.51 -0.30
C PHE A 205 3.16 -21.86 -0.28
N PRO A 206 2.34 -22.14 0.77
CA PRO A 206 0.92 -21.78 0.77
C PRO A 206 0.63 -20.29 0.63
N SER A 207 1.43 -19.40 1.24
CA SER A 207 1.20 -17.96 1.13
C SER A 207 1.54 -17.43 -0.26
N LEU A 208 2.56 -18.00 -0.92
CA LEU A 208 2.85 -17.68 -2.32
C LEU A 208 1.75 -18.20 -3.25
N ASP A 209 1.21 -19.40 -3.00
CA ASP A 209 0.10 -19.93 -3.80
C ASP A 209 -1.14 -19.02 -3.71
N GLN A 210 -1.48 -18.49 -2.51
CA GLN A 210 -2.55 -17.49 -2.34
C GLN A 210 -2.25 -16.21 -3.12
N LEU A 211 -1.02 -15.71 -3.08
CA LEU A 211 -0.63 -14.50 -3.80
C LEU A 211 -0.65 -14.69 -5.33
N LEU A 212 -0.21 -15.84 -5.82
CA LEU A 212 -0.27 -16.20 -7.24
C LEU A 212 -1.71 -16.37 -7.73
N GLU A 213 -2.60 -16.96 -6.93
CA GLU A 213 -4.03 -17.07 -7.24
C GLU A 213 -4.66 -15.68 -7.34
N TYR A 214 -4.39 -14.81 -6.37
CA TYR A 214 -4.83 -13.42 -6.39
C TYR A 214 -4.31 -12.69 -7.64
N PHE A 215 -3.00 -12.77 -7.93
CA PHE A 215 -2.41 -12.14 -9.11
C PHE A 215 -3.09 -12.60 -10.40
N ARG A 216 -3.27 -13.91 -10.57
CA ARG A 216 -3.92 -14.48 -11.78
C ARG A 216 -5.36 -13.99 -11.92
N ALA A 217 -6.08 -13.88 -10.82
CA ALA A 217 -7.45 -13.36 -10.83
C ALA A 217 -7.50 -11.89 -11.25
N VAL A 218 -6.62 -11.02 -10.70
CA VAL A 218 -6.53 -9.61 -11.11
C VAL A 218 -6.07 -9.48 -12.57
N TRP A 219 -5.04 -10.25 -12.95
CA TRP A 219 -4.47 -10.24 -14.30
C TRP A 219 -5.47 -10.65 -15.39
N ALA A 220 -6.43 -11.50 -15.04
CA ALA A 220 -7.46 -12.00 -15.95
C ALA A 220 -8.69 -11.09 -16.07
N LEU A 221 -8.79 -10.01 -15.27
CA LEU A 221 -9.92 -9.08 -15.36
C LEU A 221 -10.02 -8.41 -16.72
N ASP A 222 -11.23 -8.20 -17.18
CA ASP A 222 -11.52 -7.41 -18.40
C ASP A 222 -11.01 -5.96 -18.31
N GLU A 223 -10.85 -5.45 -17.10
CA GLU A 223 -10.29 -4.13 -16.81
C GLU A 223 -8.76 -4.10 -16.84
N CYS A 224 -8.09 -5.23 -16.93
CA CYS A 224 -6.63 -5.32 -17.08
C CYS A 224 -6.25 -5.40 -18.55
N HIS A 225 -5.75 -4.32 -19.10
CA HIS A 225 -5.42 -4.19 -20.53
C HIS A 225 -3.94 -4.36 -20.78
N ALA A 226 -3.58 -5.26 -21.69
CA ALA A 226 -2.19 -5.40 -22.14
C ALA A 226 -1.72 -4.14 -22.89
N VAL A 227 -0.50 -3.72 -22.64
CA VAL A 227 0.18 -2.67 -23.39
C VAL A 227 0.89 -3.31 -24.56
N GLY A 228 0.75 -2.74 -25.74
CA GLY A 228 1.48 -3.22 -26.92
C GLY A 228 2.99 -3.07 -26.79
N SER A 229 3.75 -3.82 -27.60
CA SER A 229 5.20 -3.76 -27.62
C SER A 229 5.73 -2.32 -27.73
N GLY A 230 6.71 -1.99 -26.89
CA GLY A 230 7.36 -0.70 -26.87
C GLY A 230 8.05 -0.33 -28.18
N LYS A 231 8.22 0.96 -28.39
CA LYS A 231 9.08 1.50 -29.47
C LYS A 231 10.55 1.43 -29.06
N GLU A 232 11.44 1.92 -29.90
CA GLU A 232 12.82 2.17 -29.52
C GLU A 232 12.88 3.04 -28.26
N GLY A 233 13.62 2.59 -27.26
CA GLY A 233 13.68 3.20 -25.93
C GLY A 233 15.14 3.31 -25.45
N LYS A 234 15.31 3.31 -24.14
CA LYS A 234 16.58 3.53 -23.44
C LYS A 234 17.27 2.22 -23.02
N GLN A 235 17.29 1.18 -23.90
CA GLN A 235 17.85 -0.13 -23.57
C GLN A 235 19.34 -0.06 -23.22
N GLU A 236 20.14 0.67 -24.02
CA GLU A 236 21.58 0.75 -23.80
C GLU A 236 21.91 1.46 -22.48
N GLU A 237 21.18 2.54 -22.17
CA GLU A 237 21.36 3.27 -20.93
C GLU A 237 20.95 2.44 -19.70
N LEU A 238 19.87 1.63 -19.79
CA LEU A 238 19.47 0.72 -18.71
C LEU A 238 20.51 -0.39 -18.50
N LEU A 239 21.05 -0.98 -19.57
CA LEU A 239 22.09 -2.01 -19.44
C LEU A 239 23.40 -1.44 -18.89
N ALA A 240 23.76 -0.23 -19.30
CA ALA A 240 24.93 0.47 -18.75
C ALA A 240 24.71 0.79 -17.26
N LEU A 241 23.47 1.19 -16.86
CA LEU A 241 23.11 1.37 -15.46
C LEU A 241 23.23 0.07 -14.68
N TYR A 242 22.70 -1.05 -15.22
CA TYR A 242 22.78 -2.36 -14.56
C TYR A 242 24.25 -2.79 -14.31
N SER A 243 25.12 -2.63 -15.30
CA SER A 243 26.55 -2.93 -15.17
C SER A 243 27.22 -2.08 -14.08
N ARG A 244 26.89 -0.79 -14.03
CA ARG A 244 27.38 0.13 -13.00
C ARG A 244 26.90 -0.25 -11.61
N MET A 245 25.61 -0.64 -11.47
CA MET A 245 25.08 -1.13 -10.20
C MET A 245 25.84 -2.38 -9.71
N GLN A 246 26.24 -3.30 -10.62
CA GLN A 246 27.04 -4.47 -10.25
C GLN A 246 28.45 -4.11 -9.75
N GLU A 247 29.03 -3.01 -10.25
CA GLU A 247 30.32 -2.51 -9.79
C GLU A 247 30.21 -1.76 -8.45
N GLU A 248 29.22 -0.88 -8.32
CA GLU A 248 29.05 0.00 -7.16
C GLU A 248 28.40 -0.70 -5.95
N HIS A 249 27.51 -1.68 -6.20
CA HIS A 249 26.71 -2.41 -5.21
C HIS A 249 26.84 -3.92 -5.38
N ALA A 250 28.05 -4.44 -5.46
CA ALA A 250 28.30 -5.86 -5.71
C ALA A 250 27.64 -6.82 -4.72
N ASP A 251 27.36 -6.34 -3.49
CA ASP A 251 26.64 -7.07 -2.45
C ASP A 251 25.16 -7.32 -2.78
N TRP A 252 24.51 -6.44 -3.55
CA TRP A 252 23.12 -6.62 -3.99
C TRP A 252 22.95 -7.79 -4.94
N PHE A 253 24.01 -8.20 -5.62
CA PHE A 253 24.01 -9.28 -6.63
C PHE A 253 24.51 -10.61 -6.09
N ARG A 254 24.95 -10.65 -4.82
CA ARG A 254 25.40 -11.90 -4.21
C ARG A 254 24.21 -12.74 -3.78
N PRO A 255 24.25 -14.06 -4.06
CA PRO A 255 23.29 -14.97 -3.45
C PRO A 255 23.36 -14.90 -1.93
N VAL A 256 22.21 -14.94 -1.27
CA VAL A 256 22.08 -14.98 0.18
C VAL A 256 21.31 -16.23 0.58
N ASP A 257 21.63 -16.78 1.73
CA ASP A 257 20.79 -17.80 2.36
C ASP A 257 19.67 -17.09 3.12
N TYR A 258 18.47 -17.06 2.53
CA TYR A 258 17.31 -16.43 3.17
C TYR A 258 16.93 -17.11 4.49
N LYS A 259 17.32 -18.36 4.71
CA LYS A 259 17.09 -19.02 5.99
C LYS A 259 17.83 -18.33 7.16
N GLU A 260 19.02 -17.81 6.90
CA GLU A 260 19.79 -17.07 7.90
C GLU A 260 19.25 -15.66 8.17
N LEU A 261 18.58 -15.07 7.17
CA LEU A 261 18.07 -13.70 7.23
C LEU A 261 16.62 -13.58 7.69
N THR A 262 15.89 -14.68 7.78
CA THR A 262 14.46 -14.71 8.06
C THR A 262 14.16 -15.51 9.31
N VAL A 263 12.99 -15.31 9.89
CA VAL A 263 12.50 -16.05 11.05
C VAL A 263 11.34 -16.96 10.66
N PRO A 264 11.14 -18.11 11.36
CA PRO A 264 10.08 -19.03 11.02
C PRO A 264 8.70 -18.46 11.30
N ALA A 265 7.72 -18.85 10.49
CA ALA A 265 6.32 -18.53 10.65
C ALA A 265 5.48 -19.80 10.83
N ARG A 266 4.59 -19.78 11.83
CA ARG A 266 3.63 -20.87 12.08
C ARG A 266 2.47 -20.83 11.09
N ARG A 267 2.08 -19.63 10.67
CA ARG A 267 1.03 -19.40 9.68
C ARG A 267 1.29 -18.08 8.96
N ILE A 268 1.04 -18.06 7.65
CA ILE A 268 0.98 -16.83 6.86
C ILE A 268 -0.32 -16.86 6.05
N ARG A 269 -1.13 -15.81 6.17
CA ARG A 269 -2.40 -15.66 5.45
C ARG A 269 -2.40 -14.35 4.69
N LEU A 270 -2.78 -14.44 3.41
CA LEU A 270 -3.07 -13.26 2.60
C LEU A 270 -4.54 -12.89 2.77
N VAL A 271 -4.80 -11.64 3.13
CA VAL A 271 -6.14 -11.05 3.17
C VAL A 271 -6.24 -10.02 2.06
N SER A 272 -7.28 -10.07 1.26
CA SER A 272 -7.48 -9.18 0.12
C SER A 272 -8.91 -8.64 0.06
N ASN A 273 -9.05 -7.41 -0.44
CA ASN A 273 -10.36 -6.90 -0.86
C ASN A 273 -10.84 -7.58 -2.15
N PRO A 274 -12.14 -7.59 -2.43
CA PRO A 274 -12.67 -7.97 -3.74
C PRO A 274 -12.00 -7.18 -4.87
N ILE A 275 -11.72 -7.83 -5.99
CA ILE A 275 -11.05 -7.24 -7.15
C ILE A 275 -12.04 -6.53 -8.08
N GLY A 276 -11.54 -5.68 -8.98
CA GLY A 276 -12.35 -4.89 -9.92
C GLY A 276 -12.51 -3.42 -9.49
N PRO A 277 -12.94 -2.52 -10.40
CA PRO A 277 -12.99 -1.08 -10.14
C PRO A 277 -14.28 -0.58 -9.46
N GLN A 278 -15.24 -1.47 -9.17
CA GLN A 278 -16.49 -1.13 -8.51
C GLN A 278 -16.27 -0.90 -7.01
N VAL A 279 -17.27 -0.31 -6.34
CA VAL A 279 -17.30 -0.25 -4.87
C VAL A 279 -17.29 -1.67 -4.30
N LYS A 280 -16.51 -1.88 -3.22
CA LYS A 280 -16.19 -3.20 -2.67
C LYS A 280 -16.77 -3.39 -1.29
N GLU A 281 -17.09 -4.61 -0.96
CA GLU A 281 -17.24 -5.06 0.41
C GLU A 281 -15.92 -4.88 1.15
N PRO A 282 -15.91 -4.33 2.39
CA PRO A 282 -14.68 -4.01 3.13
C PRO A 282 -14.09 -5.26 3.82
N VAL A 283 -13.72 -6.27 3.03
CA VAL A 283 -13.29 -7.60 3.52
C VAL A 283 -12.00 -7.49 4.33
N VAL A 284 -11.01 -6.73 3.85
CA VAL A 284 -9.75 -6.55 4.58
C VAL A 284 -10.01 -5.89 5.93
N PHE A 285 -10.73 -4.76 5.93
CA PHE A 285 -11.02 -4.03 7.17
C PHE A 285 -11.75 -4.91 8.18
N TYR A 286 -12.84 -5.56 7.77
CA TYR A 286 -13.59 -6.48 8.62
C TYR A 286 -12.69 -7.58 9.20
N THR A 287 -11.94 -8.27 8.34
CA THR A 287 -11.10 -9.38 8.76
C THR A 287 -10.05 -8.98 9.79
N ILE A 288 -9.36 -7.83 9.56
CA ILE A 288 -8.33 -7.38 10.50
C ILE A 288 -8.91 -6.87 11.82
N THR A 289 -10.07 -6.22 11.81
CA THR A 289 -10.72 -5.74 13.04
C THR A 289 -11.29 -6.88 13.87
N GLU A 290 -11.95 -7.85 13.27
CA GLU A 290 -12.40 -9.08 13.96
C GLU A 290 -11.23 -9.86 14.57
N LEU A 291 -10.07 -9.89 13.87
CA LEU A 291 -8.87 -10.52 14.41
C LEU A 291 -8.29 -9.73 15.59
N MET A 292 -8.30 -8.40 15.51
CA MET A 292 -7.84 -7.52 16.59
C MET A 292 -8.72 -7.62 17.84
N GLU A 293 -10.04 -7.76 17.68
CA GLU A 293 -10.96 -7.96 18.82
C GLU A 293 -10.68 -9.22 19.64
N GLN A 294 -9.97 -10.20 19.06
CA GLN A 294 -9.56 -11.44 19.74
C GLN A 294 -8.26 -11.29 20.55
N ALA A 295 -7.64 -10.10 20.54
CA ALA A 295 -6.41 -9.86 21.31
C ALA A 295 -6.67 -9.96 22.81
N GLU A 296 -5.75 -10.59 23.54
CA GLU A 296 -5.85 -10.78 24.98
C GLU A 296 -5.13 -9.67 25.77
N GLU A 297 -4.11 -9.04 25.16
CA GLU A 297 -3.26 -8.05 25.82
C GLU A 297 -3.22 -6.71 25.08
N SER A 298 -2.84 -6.70 23.79
CA SER A 298 -2.57 -5.45 23.10
C SER A 298 -2.72 -5.51 21.58
N VAL A 299 -3.09 -4.37 21.01
CA VAL A 299 -3.06 -4.10 19.57
C VAL A 299 -2.32 -2.80 19.32
N SER A 300 -1.30 -2.84 18.46
CA SER A 300 -0.60 -1.64 17.98
C SER A 300 -0.78 -1.51 16.47
N ILE A 301 -1.26 -0.34 16.02
CA ILE A 301 -1.61 -0.07 14.62
C ILE A 301 -0.79 1.13 14.14
N HIS A 302 -0.14 1.00 12.99
CA HIS A 302 0.46 2.12 12.28
C HIS A 302 -0.20 2.31 10.92
N THR A 303 -0.57 3.54 10.61
CA THR A 303 -1.18 3.92 9.32
C THR A 303 -0.81 5.37 8.96
N PRO A 304 -0.59 5.69 7.68
CA PRO A 304 -0.16 7.06 7.30
C PRO A 304 -1.25 8.11 7.50
N TYR A 305 -2.51 7.73 7.39
CA TYR A 305 -3.69 8.57 7.58
C TYR A 305 -4.86 7.75 8.09
N ILE A 306 -5.81 8.45 8.72
CA ILE A 306 -7.04 7.87 9.24
C ILE A 306 -8.22 8.65 8.67
N LEU A 307 -9.10 7.96 7.97
CA LEU A 307 -10.29 8.53 7.33
C LEU A 307 -11.43 7.53 7.39
N CYS A 308 -12.05 7.43 8.56
CA CYS A 308 -13.05 6.41 8.87
C CYS A 308 -14.48 6.94 8.74
N ASP A 309 -15.38 6.12 8.25
CA ASP A 309 -16.82 6.34 8.42
C ASP A 309 -17.29 5.93 9.83
N ASP A 310 -18.58 6.07 10.11
CA ASP A 310 -19.12 5.78 11.44
C ASP A 310 -19.08 4.27 11.75
N TRP A 311 -19.15 3.38 10.75
CA TRP A 311 -19.00 1.94 10.95
C TRP A 311 -17.55 1.58 11.30
N MET A 312 -16.57 2.09 10.56
CA MET A 312 -15.16 1.87 10.85
C MET A 312 -14.75 2.39 12.24
N LEU A 313 -15.29 3.54 12.66
CA LEU A 313 -15.07 4.06 14.01
C LEU A 313 -15.74 3.19 15.08
N GLY A 314 -16.91 2.61 14.78
CA GLY A 314 -17.57 1.64 15.64
C GLY A 314 -16.72 0.40 15.87
N GLN A 315 -16.17 -0.18 14.80
CA GLN A 315 -15.27 -1.34 14.91
C GLN A 315 -14.01 -1.02 15.74
N LEU A 316 -13.43 0.17 15.57
CA LEU A 316 -12.29 0.60 16.41
C LEU A 316 -12.69 0.74 17.88
N ALA A 317 -13.88 1.26 18.16
CA ALA A 317 -14.39 1.35 19.54
C ALA A 317 -14.63 -0.03 20.16
N ASP A 318 -15.16 -0.98 19.39
CA ASP A 318 -15.36 -2.36 19.83
C ASP A 318 -14.04 -3.04 20.20
N ILE A 319 -12.99 -2.85 19.38
CA ILE A 319 -11.63 -3.30 19.72
C ILE A 319 -11.15 -2.66 21.03
N CYS A 320 -11.31 -1.34 21.20
CA CYS A 320 -10.88 -0.63 22.41
C CYS A 320 -11.67 -1.03 23.66
N ILE A 321 -12.88 -1.57 23.52
CA ILE A 321 -13.66 -2.13 24.63
C ILE A 321 -13.17 -3.54 25.00
N SER A 322 -12.80 -4.34 24.00
CA SER A 322 -12.45 -5.75 24.16
C SER A 322 -11.00 -5.96 24.60
N VAL A 323 -10.09 -5.09 24.14
CA VAL A 323 -8.63 -5.25 24.30
C VAL A 323 -8.07 -4.26 25.32
N PRO A 324 -7.27 -4.71 26.29
CA PRO A 324 -6.73 -3.86 27.37
C PRO A 324 -5.90 -2.67 26.90
N GLU A 325 -5.09 -2.84 25.85
CA GLU A 325 -4.23 -1.78 25.32
C GLU A 325 -4.36 -1.70 23.79
N VAL A 326 -4.88 -0.59 23.30
CA VAL A 326 -4.99 -0.32 21.85
C VAL A 326 -4.32 1.01 21.53
N THR A 327 -3.27 0.97 20.70
CA THR A 327 -2.56 2.17 20.26
C THR A 327 -2.59 2.30 18.74
N MET A 328 -2.67 3.54 18.26
CA MET A 328 -2.62 3.82 16.82
C MET A 328 -1.72 5.03 16.55
N MET A 329 -0.75 4.84 15.64
CA MET A 329 0.13 5.93 15.18
C MET A 329 -0.23 6.34 13.75
N THR A 330 -0.29 7.66 13.54
CA THR A 330 -0.44 8.30 12.23
C THR A 330 0.46 9.53 12.13
N ASN A 331 0.55 10.16 10.94
CA ASN A 331 1.22 11.45 10.83
C ASN A 331 0.44 12.55 11.56
N SER A 332 1.14 13.47 12.22
CA SER A 332 0.53 14.72 12.68
C SER A 332 -0.07 15.50 11.51
N VAL A 333 -1.01 16.39 11.78
CA VAL A 333 -1.57 17.27 10.73
C VAL A 333 -0.47 18.08 10.05
N ALA A 334 0.55 18.52 10.80
CA ALA A 334 1.69 19.27 10.27
C ALA A 334 2.59 18.41 9.37
N ASN A 335 2.80 17.14 9.73
CA ASN A 335 3.69 16.20 9.04
C ASN A 335 3.03 15.51 7.84
N ASN A 336 1.70 15.41 7.80
CA ASN A 336 0.98 14.65 6.78
C ASN A 336 1.12 15.26 5.39
N GLY A 337 1.66 14.47 4.45
CA GLY A 337 1.85 14.85 3.04
C GLY A 337 0.57 14.73 2.20
N ASN A 338 -0.41 13.91 2.62
CA ASN A 338 -1.70 13.77 1.94
C ASN A 338 -2.68 14.85 2.44
N PRO A 339 -3.06 15.84 1.60
CA PRO A 339 -3.93 16.92 2.04
C PRO A 339 -5.35 16.48 2.40
N PHE A 340 -5.86 15.40 1.81
CA PHE A 340 -7.19 14.85 2.12
C PHE A 340 -7.17 14.10 3.45
N GLY A 341 -6.18 13.24 3.68
CA GLY A 341 -5.98 12.57 4.97
C GLY A 341 -5.75 13.57 6.11
N ALA A 342 -4.92 14.60 5.88
CA ALA A 342 -4.71 15.67 6.85
C ALA A 342 -5.98 16.45 7.16
N MET A 343 -6.79 16.75 6.15
CA MET A 343 -8.07 17.47 6.30
C MET A 343 -9.06 16.67 7.11
N ASP A 344 -9.25 15.39 6.80
CA ASP A 344 -10.22 14.55 7.48
C ASP A 344 -9.82 14.28 8.94
N TYR A 345 -8.53 13.96 9.15
CA TYR A 345 -8.00 13.78 10.51
C TYR A 345 -8.14 15.06 11.34
N TYR A 346 -7.80 16.24 10.78
CA TYR A 346 -7.98 17.52 11.46
C TYR A 346 -9.45 17.79 11.86
N ALA A 347 -10.38 17.39 11.00
CA ALA A 347 -11.81 17.61 11.23
C ALA A 347 -12.48 16.58 12.16
N ASN A 348 -11.93 15.35 12.24
CA ASN A 348 -12.57 14.23 12.96
C ASN A 348 -11.71 13.67 14.12
N LYS A 349 -10.59 14.31 14.48
CA LYS A 349 -9.68 13.84 15.54
C LYS A 349 -10.41 13.60 16.87
N GLU A 350 -11.32 14.49 17.27
CA GLU A 350 -12.11 14.33 18.48
C GLU A 350 -13.02 13.09 18.45
N LYS A 351 -13.63 12.82 17.29
CA LYS A 351 -14.45 11.60 17.08
C LYS A 351 -13.60 10.33 17.20
N LEU A 352 -12.41 10.35 16.62
CA LEU A 352 -11.47 9.23 16.68
C LEU A 352 -11.02 8.94 18.11
N LEU A 353 -10.66 9.98 18.87
CA LEU A 353 -10.31 9.85 20.29
C LEU A 353 -11.48 9.32 21.12
N GLY A 354 -12.72 9.63 20.73
CA GLY A 354 -13.94 9.10 21.33
C GLY A 354 -14.10 7.57 21.22
N SER A 355 -13.38 6.88 20.35
CA SER A 355 -13.33 5.42 20.30
C SER A 355 -12.57 4.79 21.46
N GLY A 356 -11.75 5.58 22.19
CA GLY A 356 -10.92 5.09 23.28
C GLY A 356 -9.50 4.69 22.88
N VAL A 357 -9.13 4.80 21.60
CA VAL A 357 -7.81 4.45 21.11
C VAL A 357 -6.72 5.40 21.63
N GLY A 358 -5.59 4.86 22.07
CA GLY A 358 -4.39 5.62 22.40
C GLY A 358 -3.71 6.14 21.13
N MET A 359 -3.76 7.47 20.89
CA MET A 359 -3.23 8.05 19.66
C MET A 359 -1.81 8.57 19.80
N LEU A 360 -0.99 8.26 18.80
CA LEU A 360 0.36 8.79 18.59
C LEU A 360 0.41 9.53 17.25
N GLU A 361 0.98 10.73 17.25
CA GLU A 361 1.21 11.52 16.03
C GLU A 361 2.69 11.60 15.70
N TYR A 362 3.11 10.95 14.61
CA TYR A 362 4.47 11.06 14.11
C TYR A 362 4.71 12.43 13.50
N ASP A 363 5.74 13.15 13.99
CA ASP A 363 5.94 14.57 13.74
C ASP A 363 7.39 14.95 13.43
N SER A 364 8.17 14.07 12.79
CA SER A 364 9.61 14.23 12.57
C SER A 364 10.00 15.12 11.37
N GLY A 365 9.06 15.56 10.55
CA GLY A 365 9.30 16.27 9.27
C GLY A 365 9.50 15.35 8.06
N VAL A 366 9.63 14.04 8.27
CA VAL A 366 9.60 13.02 7.22
C VAL A 366 8.25 12.31 7.25
N SER A 367 7.67 12.02 6.10
CA SER A 367 6.36 11.35 6.03
C SER A 367 6.49 9.88 6.45
N TYR A 368 5.68 9.46 7.40
CA TYR A 368 5.46 8.04 7.70
C TYR A 368 4.34 7.50 6.81
N HIS A 369 4.58 6.37 6.13
CA HIS A 369 3.64 5.79 5.20
C HIS A 369 3.33 4.30 5.47
N GLY A 370 3.87 3.75 6.54
CA GLY A 370 3.72 2.34 6.89
C GLY A 370 2.28 1.94 7.22
N LYS A 371 1.90 0.74 6.81
CA LYS A 371 0.63 0.10 7.12
C LYS A 371 0.96 -1.26 7.73
N CYS A 372 0.92 -1.31 9.05
CA CYS A 372 1.18 -2.52 9.80
C CYS A 372 0.40 -2.54 11.11
N PHE A 373 0.29 -3.72 11.68
CA PHE A 373 -0.19 -3.89 13.05
C PHE A 373 0.42 -5.11 13.70
N THR A 374 0.36 -5.12 15.02
CA THR A 374 0.69 -6.30 15.84
C THR A 374 -0.45 -6.63 16.77
N ILE A 375 -0.66 -7.91 17.05
CA ILE A 375 -1.62 -8.40 18.04
C ILE A 375 -0.84 -9.25 19.05
N ASP A 376 -0.93 -8.87 20.31
CA ASP A 376 -0.22 -9.48 21.44
C ASP A 376 1.30 -9.64 21.12
N ASP A 377 1.90 -10.74 21.53
CA ASP A 377 3.28 -11.10 21.23
C ASP A 377 3.42 -12.06 20.02
N ARG A 378 2.35 -12.21 19.21
CA ARG A 378 2.23 -13.33 18.29
C ARG A 378 2.02 -12.94 16.82
N ILE A 379 1.07 -12.06 16.52
CA ILE A 379 0.74 -11.67 15.14
C ILE A 379 1.52 -10.42 14.72
N ALA A 380 2.12 -10.49 13.54
CA ALA A 380 2.62 -9.34 12.80
C ALA A 380 1.88 -9.25 11.47
N ALA A 381 1.45 -8.04 11.08
CA ALA A 381 0.82 -7.84 9.78
C ALA A 381 1.37 -6.62 9.07
N VAL A 382 1.62 -6.75 7.77
CA VAL A 382 2.12 -5.68 6.90
C VAL A 382 1.41 -5.78 5.55
N GLY A 383 1.13 -4.64 4.92
CA GLY A 383 0.51 -4.64 3.61
C GLY A 383 0.31 -3.26 3.00
N SER A 384 -0.70 -3.15 2.16
CA SER A 384 -1.02 -1.91 1.45
C SER A 384 -2.19 -1.14 2.05
N PHE A 385 -2.96 -1.75 2.95
CA PHE A 385 -4.23 -1.24 3.48
C PHE A 385 -4.04 -0.06 4.44
N ASN A 386 -4.57 1.12 4.07
CA ASN A 386 -4.68 2.26 4.97
C ASN A 386 -5.98 2.20 5.79
N TRP A 387 -5.98 2.85 6.95
CA TRP A 387 -7.21 3.04 7.73
C TRP A 387 -8.06 4.16 7.13
N ASP A 388 -8.47 4.01 5.88
CA ASP A 388 -9.29 4.96 5.17
C ASP A 388 -10.41 4.30 4.35
N MET A 389 -11.42 5.10 4.01
CA MET A 389 -12.60 4.64 3.27
C MET A 389 -12.23 4.19 1.85
N ARG A 390 -11.16 4.74 1.30
CA ARG A 390 -10.69 4.38 -0.04
C ARG A 390 -10.14 2.95 -0.03
N SER A 391 -9.26 2.64 0.92
CA SER A 391 -8.74 1.28 1.11
C SER A 391 -9.84 0.28 1.49
N ALA A 392 -10.81 0.70 2.29
CA ALA A 392 -11.90 -0.19 2.70
C ALA A 392 -12.84 -0.54 1.53
N TYR A 393 -13.21 0.44 0.68
CA TYR A 393 -14.35 0.29 -0.23
C TYR A 393 -14.02 0.44 -1.72
N LEU A 394 -12.86 0.99 -2.11
CA LEU A 394 -12.60 1.37 -3.50
C LEU A 394 -11.41 0.62 -4.13
N ASP A 395 -10.30 0.54 -3.43
CA ASP A 395 -9.05 0.06 -4.00
C ASP A 395 -8.88 -1.46 -3.79
N THR A 396 -8.08 -2.09 -4.64
CA THR A 396 -7.54 -3.40 -4.29
C THR A 396 -6.55 -3.21 -3.15
N GLU A 397 -6.59 -4.11 -2.18
CA GLU A 397 -5.71 -4.05 -1.02
C GLU A 397 -5.29 -5.45 -0.59
N LEU A 398 -4.08 -5.55 -0.07
CA LEU A 398 -3.51 -6.77 0.47
C LEU A 398 -2.96 -6.51 1.88
N MET A 399 -3.25 -7.43 2.80
CA MET A 399 -2.58 -7.54 4.09
C MET A 399 -2.03 -8.95 4.26
N LEU A 400 -0.77 -9.05 4.63
CA LEU A 400 -0.14 -10.31 4.99
C LEU A 400 -0.14 -10.43 6.51
N VAL A 401 -0.92 -11.36 7.04
CA VAL A 401 -1.04 -11.63 8.48
C VAL A 401 -0.20 -12.85 8.81
N ILE A 402 0.74 -12.69 9.73
CA ILE A 402 1.80 -13.67 10.00
C ILE A 402 1.82 -14.02 11.50
N ASP A 403 1.53 -15.28 11.80
CA ASP A 403 1.74 -15.85 13.13
C ASP A 403 3.21 -16.25 13.30
N SER A 404 3.98 -15.38 13.91
CA SER A 404 5.39 -15.57 14.23
C SER A 404 5.78 -14.65 15.40
N PRO A 405 5.96 -15.17 16.60
CA PRO A 405 6.41 -14.38 17.76
C PRO A 405 7.75 -13.67 17.53
N GLN A 406 8.62 -14.24 16.70
CA GLN A 406 9.91 -13.62 16.39
C GLN A 406 9.72 -12.44 15.42
N LEU A 407 8.89 -12.59 14.39
CA LEU A 407 8.59 -11.51 13.45
C LEU A 407 7.79 -10.39 14.12
N ASN A 408 6.83 -10.74 14.97
CA ASN A 408 6.07 -9.79 15.79
C ASN A 408 7.03 -8.90 16.59
N ARG A 409 8.01 -9.49 17.28
CA ARG A 409 9.01 -8.77 18.05
C ARG A 409 9.84 -7.84 17.16
N GLN A 410 10.32 -8.31 16.00
CA GLN A 410 11.05 -7.47 15.03
C GLN A 410 10.21 -6.27 14.58
N LEU A 411 8.93 -6.50 14.27
CA LEU A 411 8.03 -5.42 13.84
C LEU A 411 7.79 -4.43 14.98
N ARG A 412 7.50 -4.90 16.20
CA ARG A 412 7.30 -4.03 17.37
C ARG A 412 8.53 -3.20 17.71
N GLU A 413 9.74 -3.81 17.67
CA GLU A 413 10.99 -3.08 17.87
C GLU A 413 11.17 -1.97 16.82
N ALA A 414 10.88 -2.27 15.56
CA ALA A 414 10.98 -1.30 14.48
C ALA A 414 9.88 -0.21 14.56
N MET A 415 8.63 -0.56 14.91
CA MET A 415 7.53 0.38 15.18
C MET A 415 7.89 1.30 16.35
N GLY A 416 8.43 0.75 17.45
CA GLY A 416 8.84 1.49 18.65
C GLY A 416 9.89 2.58 18.37
N GLY A 417 10.74 2.40 17.36
CA GLY A 417 11.67 3.43 16.90
C GLY A 417 10.96 4.70 16.40
N TYR A 418 9.83 4.55 15.72
CA TYR A 418 9.01 5.69 15.27
C TYR A 418 8.12 6.25 16.39
N GLU A 419 7.60 5.38 17.26
CA GLU A 419 6.73 5.78 18.39
C GLU A 419 7.47 6.65 19.42
N GLN A 420 8.78 6.45 19.59
CA GLN A 420 9.61 7.28 20.48
C GLN A 420 9.65 8.75 20.04
N ASP A 421 9.60 9.01 18.73
CA ASP A 421 9.60 10.36 18.16
C ASP A 421 8.17 10.91 17.98
N ALA A 422 7.14 10.11 18.27
CA ALA A 422 5.75 10.52 18.09
C ALA A 422 5.23 11.29 19.31
N LEU A 423 4.29 12.20 19.07
CA LEU A 423 3.59 12.98 20.08
C LEU A 423 2.43 12.15 20.63
N ARG A 424 2.37 11.95 21.93
CA ARG A 424 1.22 11.31 22.58
C ARG A 424 0.05 12.28 22.69
N VAL A 425 -1.06 11.94 22.04
CA VAL A 425 -2.27 12.80 22.04
C VAL A 425 -3.05 12.62 23.34
N ILE A 426 -3.39 13.72 24.02
CA ILE A 426 -4.31 13.74 25.17
C ILE A 426 -5.72 14.05 24.70
N ASP A 427 -5.87 15.11 23.91
CA ASP A 427 -7.13 15.54 23.31
C ASP A 427 -6.88 16.14 21.91
N ALA A 428 -7.90 16.72 21.29
CA ALA A 428 -7.79 17.25 19.93
C ALA A 428 -6.71 18.32 19.78
N ASP A 429 -6.42 19.07 20.84
CA ASP A 429 -5.56 20.26 20.83
C ASP A 429 -4.31 20.12 21.70
N SER A 430 -4.16 19.03 22.46
CA SER A 430 -3.06 18.90 23.45
C SER A 430 -2.36 17.54 23.41
N TYR A 431 -1.09 17.55 23.83
CA TYR A 431 -0.18 16.41 23.85
C TYR A 431 0.45 16.22 25.23
N ASP A 432 0.71 14.97 25.58
CA ASP A 432 1.63 14.61 26.65
C ASP A 432 3.06 14.56 26.05
N LEU A 433 3.82 15.61 26.30
CA LEU A 433 5.13 15.81 25.67
C LEU A 433 6.25 15.26 26.54
N ALA A 434 7.14 14.47 25.97
CA ALA A 434 8.41 14.12 26.60
C ALA A 434 9.33 15.35 26.72
N GLU A 435 10.33 15.27 27.60
CA GLU A 435 11.31 16.35 27.77
C GLU A 435 12.04 16.66 26.47
N GLY A 436 11.96 17.90 26.01
CA GLY A 436 12.58 18.37 24.76
C GLY A 436 11.72 18.19 23.51
N GLN A 437 10.57 17.49 23.56
CA GLN A 437 9.66 17.42 22.43
C GLN A 437 8.96 18.76 22.19
N THR A 438 8.83 19.13 20.93
CA THR A 438 8.09 20.33 20.49
C THR A 438 7.32 20.01 19.22
N PRO A 439 5.98 20.08 19.24
CA PRO A 439 5.16 19.83 18.05
C PRO A 439 5.50 20.80 16.92
N GLN A 440 5.53 20.32 15.69
CA GLN A 440 5.67 21.18 14.52
C GLN A 440 4.45 22.11 14.42
N PRO A 441 4.66 23.42 14.23
CA PRO A 441 3.54 24.34 14.13
C PRO A 441 2.76 24.12 12.84
N LEU A 442 1.45 23.98 12.94
CA LEU A 442 0.58 24.03 11.77
C LEU A 442 0.63 25.44 11.18
N THR A 443 1.25 25.57 10.00
CA THR A 443 1.38 26.90 9.37
C THR A 443 -0.01 27.48 9.01
N PRO A 444 -0.22 28.81 9.16
CA PRO A 444 -1.50 29.44 8.82
C PRO A 444 -1.92 29.23 7.35
N SER A 445 -0.98 28.99 6.46
CA SER A 445 -1.25 28.65 5.05
C SER A 445 -1.79 27.23 4.91
N LYS A 446 -1.21 26.25 5.61
CA LYS A 446 -1.66 24.84 5.61
C LYS A 446 -3.04 24.73 6.26
N GLU A 447 -3.24 25.37 7.41
CA GLU A 447 -4.54 25.41 8.10
C GLU A 447 -5.65 25.98 7.21
N ARG A 448 -5.41 27.14 6.55
CA ARG A 448 -6.38 27.72 5.61
C ARG A 448 -6.68 26.80 4.44
N ARG A 449 -5.67 26.09 3.91
CA ARG A 449 -5.87 25.11 2.84
C ARG A 449 -6.73 23.94 3.29
N LEU A 450 -6.48 23.39 4.49
CA LEU A 450 -7.27 22.30 5.04
C LEU A 450 -8.73 22.72 5.27
N LYS A 451 -8.97 23.92 5.84
CA LYS A 451 -10.32 24.47 6.01
C LYS A 451 -11.03 24.68 4.67
N LEU A 452 -10.33 25.20 3.66
CA LEU A 452 -10.90 25.35 2.31
C LEU A 452 -11.24 23.98 1.70
N LEU A 453 -10.32 23.03 1.81
CA LEU A 453 -10.51 21.68 1.30
C LEU A 453 -11.70 20.98 1.99
N TYR A 454 -11.86 21.17 3.29
CA TYR A 454 -13.03 20.69 4.05
C TYR A 454 -14.33 21.17 3.43
N TYR A 455 -14.49 22.49 3.21
CA TYR A 455 -15.72 23.03 2.61
C TYR A 455 -15.98 22.56 1.18
N LEU A 456 -14.93 22.29 0.42
CA LEU A 456 -15.05 21.91 -0.99
C LEU A 456 -15.21 20.39 -1.20
N ALA A 457 -14.61 19.58 -0.38
CA ALA A 457 -14.41 18.15 -0.68
C ALA A 457 -14.90 17.20 0.42
N TYR A 458 -15.17 17.65 1.65
CA TYR A 458 -15.58 16.79 2.76
C TYR A 458 -16.86 15.97 2.47
N TRP A 459 -17.77 16.51 1.67
CA TRP A 459 -18.98 15.83 1.22
C TRP A 459 -18.68 14.57 0.36
N ALA A 460 -17.50 14.52 -0.24
CA ALA A 460 -17.03 13.41 -1.07
C ALA A 460 -15.95 12.56 -0.38
N ARG A 461 -15.84 12.64 0.97
CA ARG A 461 -14.82 11.92 1.74
C ARG A 461 -14.84 10.41 1.53
N PHE A 462 -15.96 9.86 1.12
CA PHE A 462 -16.09 8.44 0.74
C PHE A 462 -15.30 8.04 -0.52
N LEU A 463 -14.69 9.00 -1.22
CA LEU A 463 -13.78 8.76 -2.35
C LEU A 463 -12.30 8.92 -1.98
N MET A 464 -12.01 9.22 -0.70
CA MET A 464 -10.68 9.60 -0.24
C MET A 464 -10.05 8.51 0.63
#